data_6224fa4ec28ea79de82fa21ac2ddf772
#
_entry.id   6224fa4ec28ea79de82fa21ac2ddf772
#
_cell.length_a   1.000
_cell.length_b   1.000
_cell.length_c   1.000
_cell.angle_alpha   90.00
_cell.angle_beta   90.00
_cell.angle_gamma   90.00
#
_symmetry.space_group_name_H-M   'P 1'
#
loop_
_entity.id
_entity.type
_entity.pdbx_description
1 polymer ?
#
loop_
_entity_poly.entity_id
_entity_poly.type
_entity_poly.pdbx_seq_one_letter_code
_entity_poly.pdbx_strand_id
1 'polypeptide(L)'
;SDPALKDTKLLVHRTDFQDIMRRFLKGDEGMIEAVMYWLRHLGGEEGIFNYITSHTGFTLNDLVSYDGKHNEANGENNQDGPDYNYSWNCGAEGPSRKKAVCALRNRQIKNALFLVLLAQGTPCLLAGDEFGNSQRGNNNVYCQDNPTGWVNWRGLKSNREQWEFVKELIYLRKTYCVFHPKEEMNGMDKVGC
;
A
#
# COMPACT_ATOMS: atom_id res chain seq x y z
N SER A 1 13.37 -28.71 -4.91
CA SER A 1 12.97 -27.65 -5.84
C SER A 1 12.53 -28.30 -7.14
N ASP A 2 11.33 -27.99 -7.60
CA ASP A 2 10.75 -28.52 -8.83
C ASP A 2 11.54 -27.99 -10.03
N PRO A 3 12.10 -28.86 -10.92
CA PRO A 3 12.86 -28.41 -12.10
C PRO A 3 12.04 -27.52 -13.07
N ALA A 4 10.71 -27.64 -13.07
CA ALA A 4 9.82 -26.83 -13.90
C ALA A 4 9.76 -25.35 -13.48
N LEU A 5 10.24 -24.99 -12.29
CA LEU A 5 10.25 -23.63 -11.77
C LEU A 5 11.54 -22.86 -12.05
N LYS A 6 12.57 -23.50 -12.61
CA LYS A 6 13.89 -22.87 -12.86
C LYS A 6 13.87 -21.74 -13.91
N ASP A 7 12.87 -21.71 -14.78
CA ASP A 7 12.74 -20.69 -15.85
C ASP A 7 11.65 -19.63 -15.58
N THR A 8 10.92 -19.76 -14.47
CA THR A 8 9.89 -18.79 -14.08
C THR A 8 10.47 -17.78 -13.11
N LYS A 9 10.35 -16.47 -13.42
CA LYS A 9 10.59 -15.40 -12.44
C LYS A 9 9.55 -15.52 -11.33
N LEU A 10 9.93 -16.19 -10.25
CA LEU A 10 9.12 -16.23 -9.03
C LEU A 10 9.21 -14.86 -8.33
N LEU A 11 8.06 -14.35 -7.92
CA LEU A 11 7.99 -13.16 -7.08
C LEU A 11 7.44 -13.59 -5.72
N VAL A 12 8.14 -13.21 -4.66
CA VAL A 12 7.75 -13.55 -3.29
C VAL A 12 6.87 -12.45 -2.72
N HIS A 13 5.70 -12.86 -2.25
CA HIS A 13 4.77 -11.99 -1.52
C HIS A 13 5.16 -11.99 -0.04
N ARG A 14 5.70 -10.88 0.46
CA ARG A 14 6.13 -10.71 1.85
C ARG A 14 5.37 -9.58 2.53
N THR A 15 4.95 -9.84 3.76
CA THR A 15 4.27 -8.83 4.59
C THR A 15 5.22 -7.77 5.18
N ASP A 16 6.53 -8.07 5.22
CA ASP A 16 7.51 -7.16 5.86
C ASP A 16 7.48 -5.74 5.30
N PHE A 17 7.43 -5.59 3.96
CA PHE A 17 7.33 -4.27 3.34
C PHE A 17 6.05 -3.55 3.77
N GLN A 18 4.91 -4.24 3.75
CA GLN A 18 3.62 -3.71 4.14
C GLN A 18 3.66 -3.19 5.58
N ASP A 19 4.11 -4.02 6.52
CA ASP A 19 4.10 -3.70 7.95
C ASP A 19 5.04 -2.54 8.27
N ILE A 20 6.25 -2.55 7.72
CA ILE A 20 7.23 -1.48 7.92
C ILE A 20 6.72 -0.15 7.36
N MET A 21 6.18 -0.14 6.13
CA MET A 21 5.68 1.10 5.52
C MET A 21 4.45 1.65 6.24
N ARG A 22 3.54 0.79 6.68
CA ARG A 22 2.36 1.20 7.47
C ARG A 22 2.76 1.80 8.81
N ARG A 23 3.67 1.18 9.53
CA ARG A 23 4.20 1.67 10.82
C ARG A 23 4.91 3.01 10.65
N PHE A 24 5.73 3.14 9.62
CA PHE A 24 6.38 4.41 9.28
C PHE A 24 5.37 5.51 8.96
N LEU A 25 4.36 5.24 8.14
CA LEU A 25 3.30 6.20 7.79
C LEU A 25 2.47 6.62 9.01
N LYS A 26 2.25 5.70 9.94
CA LYS A 26 1.57 5.96 11.20
C LYS A 26 2.40 6.83 12.15
N GLY A 27 3.74 6.83 12.00
CA GLY A 27 4.66 7.61 12.81
C GLY A 27 5.30 6.83 13.96
N ASP A 28 5.35 5.50 13.87
CA ASP A 28 6.08 4.68 14.83
C ASP A 28 7.57 5.05 14.82
N GLU A 29 8.19 5.09 16.02
CA GLU A 29 9.61 5.42 16.15
C GLU A 29 10.52 4.30 15.64
N GLY A 30 11.75 4.66 15.24
CA GLY A 30 12.81 3.70 14.87
C GLY A 30 12.61 3.02 13.50
N MET A 31 11.69 3.49 12.65
CA MET A 31 11.37 2.83 11.36
C MET A 31 12.35 3.18 10.23
N ILE A 32 13.16 4.23 10.35
CA ILE A 32 13.93 4.80 9.23
C ILE A 32 14.87 3.77 8.58
N GLU A 33 15.65 3.04 9.38
CA GLU A 33 16.60 2.04 8.85
C GLU A 33 15.88 0.92 8.08
N ALA A 34 14.79 0.41 8.64
CA ALA A 34 13.97 -0.61 8.00
C ALA A 34 13.33 -0.10 6.70
N VAL A 35 12.80 1.13 6.70
CA VAL A 35 12.25 1.78 5.50
C VAL A 35 13.33 1.92 4.43
N MET A 36 14.53 2.43 4.78
CA MET A 36 15.64 2.59 3.84
C MET A 36 16.11 1.25 3.27
N TYR A 37 16.11 0.20 4.07
CA TYR A 37 16.39 -1.16 3.59
C TYR A 37 15.36 -1.60 2.54
N TRP A 38 14.08 -1.56 2.89
CA TRP A 38 13.01 -2.07 2.02
C TRP A 38 12.78 -1.23 0.76
N LEU A 39 13.10 0.08 0.78
CA LEU A 39 13.00 0.92 -0.41
C LEU A 39 14.02 0.54 -1.49
N ARG A 40 15.17 -0.01 -1.12
CA ARG A 40 16.25 -0.38 -2.06
C ARG A 40 16.39 -1.88 -2.31
N HIS A 41 15.66 -2.71 -1.55
CA HIS A 41 15.79 -4.16 -1.62
C HIS A 41 15.14 -4.75 -2.88
N LEU A 42 15.88 -5.59 -3.62
CA LEU A 42 15.44 -6.20 -4.88
C LEU A 42 14.95 -7.64 -4.72
N GLY A 43 15.21 -8.29 -3.58
CA GLY A 43 14.77 -9.67 -3.31
C GLY A 43 15.73 -10.76 -3.81
N GLY A 44 16.95 -10.43 -4.23
CA GLY A 44 17.94 -11.41 -4.70
C GLY A 44 17.51 -12.11 -5.99
N GLU A 45 17.71 -13.44 -6.07
CA GLU A 45 17.34 -14.24 -7.25
C GLU A 45 15.81 -14.33 -7.43
N GLU A 46 15.08 -14.31 -6.34
CA GLU A 46 13.61 -14.23 -6.30
C GLU A 46 13.21 -12.76 -6.24
N GLY A 47 12.48 -12.25 -7.22
CA GLY A 47 11.94 -10.89 -7.17
C GLY A 47 10.92 -10.75 -6.02
N ILE A 48 10.68 -9.53 -5.57
CA ILE A 48 9.69 -9.24 -4.51
C ILE A 48 8.55 -8.40 -5.02
N PHE A 49 7.35 -8.64 -4.45
CA PHE A 49 6.22 -7.73 -4.53
C PHE A 49 6.23 -6.76 -3.37
N ASN A 50 6.24 -5.47 -3.69
CA ASN A 50 6.06 -4.39 -2.72
C ASN A 50 4.61 -3.93 -2.73
N TYR A 51 3.93 -4.02 -1.60
CA TYR A 51 2.56 -3.58 -1.43
C TYR A 51 2.35 -3.01 -0.02
N ILE A 52 1.43 -2.06 0.10
CA ILE A 52 1.00 -1.50 1.39
C ILE A 52 -0.38 -2.05 1.76
N THR A 53 -1.18 -2.34 0.75
CA THR A 53 -2.54 -2.88 0.88
C THR A 53 -2.71 -4.07 -0.04
N SER A 54 -3.54 -5.03 0.37
CA SER A 54 -3.83 -6.24 -0.39
C SER A 54 -5.30 -6.63 -0.24
N HIS A 55 -5.69 -7.77 -0.78
CA HIS A 55 -7.04 -8.32 -0.62
C HIS A 55 -7.39 -8.68 0.84
N THR A 56 -6.39 -8.75 1.72
CA THR A 56 -6.58 -8.96 3.16
C THR A 56 -6.23 -7.66 3.89
N GLY A 57 -7.09 -7.20 4.76
CA GLY A 57 -6.90 -5.95 5.50
C GLY A 57 -7.62 -4.76 4.85
N PHE A 58 -7.30 -3.56 5.30
CA PHE A 58 -7.89 -2.32 4.80
C PHE A 58 -7.43 -1.95 3.39
N THR A 59 -8.33 -1.30 2.62
CA THR A 59 -7.93 -0.50 1.46
C THR A 59 -7.05 0.67 1.90
N LEU A 60 -6.34 1.31 0.97
CA LEU A 60 -5.48 2.45 1.31
C LEU A 60 -6.28 3.64 1.89
N ASN A 61 -7.50 3.87 1.41
CA ASN A 61 -8.38 4.89 1.96
C ASN A 61 -8.82 4.54 3.39
N ASP A 62 -9.12 3.26 3.64
CA ASP A 62 -9.55 2.83 4.97
C ASP A 62 -8.39 2.78 5.96
N LEU A 63 -7.19 2.46 5.51
CA LEU A 63 -5.95 2.47 6.30
C LEU A 63 -5.68 3.83 6.97
N VAL A 64 -6.09 4.94 6.33
CA VAL A 64 -5.94 6.31 6.86
C VAL A 64 -7.24 6.88 7.44
N SER A 65 -8.28 6.05 7.53
CA SER A 65 -9.62 6.50 7.94
C SER A 65 -10.18 5.74 9.14
N TYR A 66 -9.61 4.59 9.49
CA TYR A 66 -10.11 3.75 10.57
C TYR A 66 -8.96 3.27 11.46
N ASP A 67 -9.13 3.36 12.78
CA ASP A 67 -8.19 2.75 13.74
C ASP A 67 -8.55 1.29 13.99
N GLY A 68 -9.83 0.95 14.03
CA GLY A 68 -10.35 -0.40 14.20
C GLY A 68 -11.09 -0.95 12.99
N LYS A 69 -11.18 -2.28 12.90
CA LYS A 69 -12.00 -2.95 11.88
C LYS A 69 -13.49 -2.82 12.17
N HIS A 70 -14.30 -2.76 11.12
CA HIS A 70 -15.76 -2.69 11.14
C HIS A 70 -16.34 -3.80 10.28
N ASN A 71 -16.21 -5.04 10.76
CA ASN A 71 -16.64 -6.26 10.06
C ASN A 71 -18.00 -6.77 10.52
N GLU A 72 -18.77 -5.98 11.28
CA GLU A 72 -20.06 -6.40 11.85
C GLU A 72 -21.02 -6.97 10.79
N ALA A 73 -20.97 -6.40 9.58
CA ALA A 73 -21.81 -6.85 8.46
C ALA A 73 -21.46 -8.26 7.96
N ASN A 74 -20.33 -8.84 8.37
CA ASN A 74 -19.93 -10.20 7.99
C ASN A 74 -20.63 -11.28 8.83
N GLY A 75 -21.30 -10.90 9.96
CA GLY A 75 -22.02 -11.84 10.80
C GLY A 75 -21.17 -12.62 11.80
N GLU A 76 -19.88 -12.31 11.90
CA GLU A 76 -18.89 -12.96 12.78
C GLU A 76 -18.61 -12.15 14.05
N ASN A 77 -19.54 -11.27 14.47
CA ASN A 77 -19.38 -10.39 15.64
C ASN A 77 -18.07 -9.55 15.62
N ASN A 78 -17.62 -9.13 14.44
CA ASN A 78 -16.37 -8.38 14.23
C ASN A 78 -15.10 -9.14 14.69
N GLN A 79 -15.15 -10.48 14.75
CA GLN A 79 -14.01 -11.31 15.16
C GLN A 79 -13.16 -11.80 13.99
N ASP A 80 -13.69 -11.74 12.78
CA ASP A 80 -13.00 -12.11 11.53
C ASP A 80 -12.04 -11.01 11.05
N GLY A 81 -11.12 -11.38 10.16
CA GLY A 81 -10.10 -10.48 9.64
C GLY A 81 -9.01 -10.10 10.66
N PRO A 82 -7.92 -9.45 10.22
CA PRO A 82 -6.82 -9.09 11.09
C PRO A 82 -7.20 -8.01 12.10
N ASP A 83 -6.79 -8.18 13.37
CA ASP A 83 -7.00 -7.19 14.43
C ASP A 83 -6.00 -6.01 14.30
N TYR A 84 -4.77 -6.30 13.87
CA TYR A 84 -3.72 -5.30 13.74
C TYR A 84 -3.53 -4.92 12.27
N ASN A 85 -3.93 -3.68 11.93
CA ASN A 85 -3.81 -3.16 10.56
C ASN A 85 -2.69 -2.12 10.43
N TYR A 86 -2.07 -1.68 11.53
CA TYR A 86 -1.16 -0.54 11.57
C TYR A 86 -1.77 0.71 10.90
N SER A 87 -3.08 0.87 11.06
CA SER A 87 -3.85 1.97 10.51
C SER A 87 -3.84 3.19 11.43
N TRP A 88 -4.26 4.33 10.89
CA TRP A 88 -4.43 5.56 11.63
C TRP A 88 -5.59 6.37 11.03
N ASN A 89 -6.61 6.67 11.83
CA ASN A 89 -7.80 7.41 11.37
C ASN A 89 -7.55 8.90 11.08
N CYS A 90 -6.31 9.40 11.29
CA CYS A 90 -5.93 10.80 11.09
C CYS A 90 -6.77 11.81 11.91
N GLY A 91 -7.29 11.39 13.06
CA GLY A 91 -8.05 12.23 13.98
C GLY A 91 -9.57 12.21 13.81
N ALA A 92 -10.10 11.27 13.02
CA ALA A 92 -11.54 11.02 12.94
C ALA A 92 -11.81 9.61 12.40
N GLU A 93 -12.57 8.81 13.16
CA GLU A 93 -12.96 7.46 12.73
C GLU A 93 -13.97 7.54 11.58
N GLY A 94 -13.71 6.81 10.49
CA GLY A 94 -14.60 6.76 9.33
C GLY A 94 -14.62 8.03 8.48
N PRO A 95 -15.66 8.25 7.68
CA PRO A 95 -15.79 9.40 6.80
C PRO A 95 -15.74 10.74 7.54
N SER A 96 -15.01 11.73 7.01
CA SER A 96 -14.87 13.04 7.63
C SER A 96 -15.03 14.15 6.59
N ARG A 97 -15.63 15.29 7.02
CA ARG A 97 -15.70 16.55 6.25
C ARG A 97 -14.79 17.64 6.82
N LYS A 98 -14.04 17.35 7.88
CA LYS A 98 -13.08 18.28 8.47
C LYS A 98 -11.92 18.48 7.52
N LYS A 99 -11.71 19.70 7.02
CA LYS A 99 -10.66 20.01 6.03
C LYS A 99 -9.27 19.53 6.44
N ALA A 100 -8.89 19.71 7.70
CA ALA A 100 -7.58 19.29 8.22
C ALA A 100 -7.42 17.76 8.15
N VAL A 101 -8.45 16.98 8.53
CA VAL A 101 -8.44 15.50 8.47
C VAL A 101 -8.34 15.05 7.02
N CYS A 102 -9.16 15.60 6.13
CA CYS A 102 -9.12 15.24 4.70
C CYS A 102 -7.75 15.56 4.07
N ALA A 103 -7.17 16.71 4.37
CA ALA A 103 -5.86 17.11 3.87
C ALA A 103 -4.75 16.16 4.38
N LEU A 104 -4.81 15.77 5.67
CA LEU A 104 -3.86 14.84 6.25
C LEU A 104 -4.00 13.43 5.62
N ARG A 105 -5.22 12.91 5.46
CA ARG A 105 -5.48 11.63 4.78
C ARG A 105 -4.95 11.63 3.36
N ASN A 106 -5.25 12.66 2.57
CA ASN A 106 -4.75 12.79 1.20
C ASN A 106 -3.21 12.79 1.15
N ARG A 107 -2.55 13.45 2.09
CA ARG A 107 -1.09 13.43 2.21
C ARG A 107 -0.57 12.02 2.52
N GLN A 108 -1.17 11.31 3.47
CA GLN A 108 -0.77 9.95 3.84
C GLN A 108 -0.99 8.96 2.71
N ILE A 109 -2.10 9.05 1.99
CA ILE A 109 -2.36 8.26 0.78
C ILE A 109 -1.27 8.50 -0.28
N LYS A 110 -0.94 9.77 -0.57
CA LYS A 110 0.12 10.12 -1.52
C LYS A 110 1.49 9.61 -1.06
N ASN A 111 1.81 9.70 0.23
CA ASN A 111 3.04 9.13 0.78
C ASN A 111 3.10 7.61 0.58
N ALA A 112 2.02 6.88 0.87
CA ALA A 112 1.94 5.44 0.69
C ALA A 112 2.13 5.04 -0.78
N LEU A 113 1.43 5.71 -1.70
CA LEU A 113 1.54 5.48 -3.14
C LEU A 113 2.95 5.79 -3.65
N PHE A 114 3.58 6.84 -3.16
CA PHE A 114 4.97 7.18 -3.46
C PHE A 114 5.91 6.07 -3.01
N LEU A 115 5.80 5.62 -1.76
CA LEU A 115 6.66 4.57 -1.20
C LEU A 115 6.54 3.27 -2.00
N VAL A 116 5.33 2.81 -2.33
CA VAL A 116 5.15 1.53 -3.03
C VAL A 116 5.55 1.61 -4.50
N LEU A 117 5.25 2.72 -5.18
CA LEU A 117 5.50 2.86 -6.63
C LEU A 117 6.96 3.19 -6.96
N LEU A 118 7.70 3.85 -6.07
CA LEU A 118 9.08 4.23 -6.31
C LEU A 118 10.12 3.38 -5.56
N ALA A 119 9.71 2.48 -4.67
CA ALA A 119 10.59 1.47 -4.10
C ALA A 119 11.14 0.54 -5.19
N GLN A 120 12.30 -0.04 -4.93
CA GLN A 120 12.85 -1.10 -5.78
C GLN A 120 11.94 -2.36 -5.72
N GLY A 121 12.12 -3.31 -6.64
CA GLY A 121 11.25 -4.47 -6.75
C GLY A 121 9.97 -4.18 -7.55
N THR A 122 8.98 -5.05 -7.46
CA THR A 122 7.73 -4.96 -8.25
C THR A 122 6.62 -4.34 -7.42
N PRO A 123 6.12 -3.13 -7.75
CA PRO A 123 5.02 -2.52 -7.03
C PRO A 123 3.71 -3.25 -7.34
N CYS A 124 2.90 -3.45 -6.30
CA CYS A 124 1.57 -4.01 -6.39
C CYS A 124 0.56 -3.09 -5.69
N LEU A 125 -0.51 -2.72 -6.39
CA LEU A 125 -1.61 -1.94 -5.87
C LEU A 125 -2.86 -2.81 -5.72
N LEU A 126 -3.59 -2.62 -4.64
CA LEU A 126 -4.95 -3.14 -4.53
C LEU A 126 -5.85 -2.35 -5.48
N ALA A 127 -6.65 -3.05 -6.29
CA ALA A 127 -7.55 -2.41 -7.24
C ALA A 127 -8.50 -1.41 -6.56
N GLY A 128 -8.50 -0.17 -7.03
CA GLY A 128 -9.27 0.92 -6.47
C GLY A 128 -8.49 1.86 -5.55
N ASP A 129 -7.34 1.46 -5.02
CA ASP A 129 -6.50 2.32 -4.17
C ASP A 129 -6.00 3.55 -4.94
N GLU A 130 -5.83 3.43 -6.26
CA GLU A 130 -5.41 4.51 -7.14
C GLU A 130 -6.44 5.66 -7.27
N PHE A 131 -7.67 5.43 -6.84
CA PHE A 131 -8.74 6.45 -6.81
C PHE A 131 -9.57 6.44 -5.53
N GLY A 132 -9.01 5.92 -4.43
CA GLY A 132 -9.59 6.06 -3.09
C GLY A 132 -10.80 5.17 -2.82
N ASN A 133 -10.80 3.93 -3.33
CA ASN A 133 -11.81 2.94 -2.99
C ASN A 133 -11.84 2.68 -1.48
N SER A 134 -13.03 2.48 -0.92
CA SER A 134 -13.25 2.20 0.49
C SER A 134 -14.18 0.99 0.66
N GLN A 135 -13.84 0.14 1.58
CA GLN A 135 -14.67 -0.96 2.08
C GLN A 135 -15.35 -0.60 3.41
N ARG A 136 -15.42 0.72 3.71
CA ARG A 136 -16.11 1.29 4.87
C ARG A 136 -15.60 0.75 6.21
N GLY A 137 -14.28 0.47 6.29
CA GLY A 137 -13.67 -0.09 7.49
C GLY A 137 -13.83 -1.61 7.63
N ASN A 138 -14.47 -2.29 6.69
CA ASN A 138 -14.46 -3.74 6.64
C ASN A 138 -13.12 -4.21 6.01
N ASN A 139 -12.33 -4.94 6.80
CA ASN A 139 -11.02 -5.42 6.37
C ASN A 139 -11.00 -6.89 5.94
N ASN A 140 -12.19 -7.50 5.77
CA ASN A 140 -12.35 -8.90 5.37
C ASN A 140 -13.65 -9.11 4.58
N VAL A 141 -13.73 -8.55 3.38
CA VAL A 141 -14.95 -8.47 2.57
C VAL A 141 -15.32 -9.77 1.84
N TYR A 142 -14.80 -10.92 2.24
CA TYR A 142 -14.97 -12.20 1.56
C TYR A 142 -16.42 -12.60 1.29
N CYS A 143 -17.34 -12.22 2.18
CA CYS A 143 -18.77 -12.52 2.09
C CYS A 143 -19.63 -11.32 1.63
N GLN A 144 -19.01 -10.20 1.23
CA GLN A 144 -19.71 -8.96 0.87
C GLN A 144 -19.87 -8.85 -0.65
N ASP A 145 -20.83 -9.58 -1.24
CA ASP A 145 -21.22 -9.40 -2.64
C ASP A 145 -22.18 -8.20 -2.80
N ASN A 146 -21.69 -7.02 -2.44
CA ASN A 146 -22.44 -5.76 -2.42
C ASN A 146 -21.48 -4.55 -2.54
N PRO A 147 -21.98 -3.30 -2.54
CA PRO A 147 -21.14 -2.10 -2.67
C PRO A 147 -20.03 -1.92 -1.62
N THR A 148 -20.02 -2.68 -0.52
CA THR A 148 -18.91 -2.69 0.42
C THR A 148 -17.71 -3.46 -0.14
N GLY A 149 -17.94 -4.61 -0.77
CA GLY A 149 -16.90 -5.44 -1.38
C GLY A 149 -16.55 -5.04 -2.82
N TRP A 150 -17.45 -4.33 -3.52
CA TRP A 150 -17.22 -3.96 -4.92
C TRP A 150 -16.31 -2.74 -5.06
N VAL A 151 -15.52 -2.71 -6.12
CA VAL A 151 -14.74 -1.52 -6.47
C VAL A 151 -15.67 -0.41 -6.96
N ASN A 152 -15.63 0.74 -6.29
CA ASN A 152 -16.45 1.90 -6.63
C ASN A 152 -15.82 2.75 -7.74
N TRP A 153 -16.08 2.41 -8.98
CA TRP A 153 -15.56 3.12 -10.16
C TRP A 153 -15.94 4.60 -10.27
N ARG A 154 -16.92 5.08 -9.50
CA ARG A 154 -17.24 6.52 -9.43
C ARG A 154 -16.09 7.31 -8.80
N GLY A 155 -15.21 6.65 -8.03
CA GLY A 155 -13.99 7.22 -7.47
C GLY A 155 -13.06 7.83 -8.53
N LEU A 156 -13.00 7.27 -9.73
CA LEU A 156 -12.22 7.85 -10.85
C LEU A 156 -12.60 9.31 -11.16
N LYS A 157 -13.86 9.66 -10.99
CA LYS A 157 -14.34 11.03 -11.23
C LYS A 157 -14.15 11.93 -9.99
N SER A 158 -14.48 11.42 -8.81
CA SER A 158 -14.46 12.20 -7.57
C SER A 158 -13.04 12.43 -7.03
N ASN A 159 -12.12 11.48 -7.24
CA ASN A 159 -10.72 11.53 -6.76
C ASN A 159 -9.72 11.60 -7.93
N ARG A 160 -10.06 12.38 -8.95
CA ARG A 160 -9.25 12.49 -10.16
C ARG A 160 -7.80 12.94 -9.87
N GLU A 161 -7.60 13.81 -8.90
CA GLU A 161 -6.27 14.27 -8.50
C GLU A 161 -5.39 13.10 -8.03
N GLN A 162 -5.92 12.18 -7.24
CA GLN A 162 -5.19 11.00 -6.79
C GLN A 162 -4.87 10.06 -7.96
N TRP A 163 -5.82 9.85 -8.85
CA TRP A 163 -5.63 9.07 -10.08
C TRP A 163 -4.52 9.63 -10.97
N GLU A 164 -4.51 10.93 -11.24
CA GLU A 164 -3.45 11.58 -12.02
C GLU A 164 -2.09 11.49 -11.31
N PHE A 165 -2.05 11.62 -9.98
CA PHE A 165 -0.83 11.43 -9.20
C PHE A 165 -0.26 10.01 -9.35
N VAL A 166 -1.08 8.97 -9.31
CA VAL A 166 -0.63 7.58 -9.53
C VAL A 166 -0.07 7.41 -10.94
N LYS A 167 -0.72 7.97 -11.95
CA LYS A 167 -0.22 7.95 -13.34
C LYS A 167 1.15 8.61 -13.47
N GLU A 168 1.35 9.75 -12.81
CA GLU A 168 2.63 10.43 -12.78
C GLU A 168 3.73 9.58 -12.13
N LEU A 169 3.46 8.95 -10.99
CA LEU A 169 4.42 8.05 -10.35
C LEU A 169 4.79 6.85 -11.24
N ILE A 170 3.81 6.27 -11.94
CA ILE A 170 4.04 5.18 -12.90
C ILE A 170 4.89 5.67 -14.08
N TYR A 171 4.61 6.87 -14.59
CA TYR A 171 5.39 7.49 -15.65
C TYR A 171 6.85 7.72 -15.20
N LEU A 172 7.06 8.32 -14.03
CA LEU A 172 8.40 8.51 -13.45
C LEU A 172 9.15 7.19 -13.32
N ARG A 173 8.50 6.18 -12.75
CA ARG A 173 9.10 4.85 -12.60
C ARG A 173 9.53 4.25 -13.95
N LYS A 174 8.70 4.36 -14.98
CA LYS A 174 9.00 3.82 -16.31
C LYS A 174 10.07 4.61 -17.05
N THR A 175 10.16 5.91 -16.82
CA THR A 175 11.04 6.82 -17.54
C THR A 175 12.46 6.81 -16.98
N TYR A 176 12.60 6.75 -15.65
CA TYR A 176 13.90 6.90 -14.99
C TYR A 176 14.43 5.57 -14.45
N CYS A 177 15.58 5.13 -14.98
CA CYS A 177 16.20 3.85 -14.59
C CYS A 177 16.60 3.76 -13.11
N VAL A 178 16.76 4.87 -12.41
CA VAL A 178 17.04 4.90 -10.99
C VAL A 178 15.95 4.19 -10.14
N PHE A 179 14.72 4.12 -10.63
CA PHE A 179 13.63 3.43 -9.94
C PHE A 179 13.51 1.93 -10.25
N HIS A 180 14.34 1.42 -11.19
CA HIS A 180 14.39 -0.01 -11.52
C HIS A 180 15.82 -0.46 -11.87
N PRO A 181 16.80 -0.23 -10.98
CA PRO A 181 18.17 -0.65 -11.22
C PRO A 181 18.28 -2.18 -11.27
N LYS A 182 19.35 -2.68 -11.87
CA LYS A 182 19.66 -4.12 -11.91
C LYS A 182 20.28 -4.63 -10.62
N GLU A 183 20.88 -3.73 -9.83
CA GLU A 183 21.57 -4.03 -8.58
C GLU A 183 20.99 -3.16 -7.45
N GLU A 184 21.09 -3.65 -6.22
CA GLU A 184 20.64 -2.88 -5.06
C GLU A 184 21.44 -1.59 -4.91
N MET A 185 20.76 -0.50 -4.57
CA MET A 185 21.38 0.77 -4.25
C MET A 185 22.16 0.66 -2.94
N ASN A 186 23.45 0.96 -2.95
CA ASN A 186 24.33 0.89 -1.78
C ASN A 186 24.59 2.24 -1.11
N GLY A 187 24.03 3.32 -1.65
CA GLY A 187 24.24 4.68 -1.16
C GLY A 187 25.59 5.30 -1.54
N MET A 188 26.36 4.61 -2.38
CA MET A 188 27.62 5.11 -2.93
C MET A 188 27.43 5.51 -4.39
N ASP A 189 28.14 6.55 -4.84
CA ASP A 189 28.24 6.86 -6.25
C ASP A 189 29.23 5.90 -6.96
N LYS A 190 29.42 6.08 -8.27
CA LYS A 190 30.35 5.25 -9.06
C LYS A 190 31.82 5.42 -8.66
N VAL A 191 32.14 6.41 -7.84
CA VAL A 191 33.48 6.73 -7.38
C VAL A 191 33.70 6.25 -5.94
N GLY A 192 32.66 5.75 -5.26
CA GLY A 192 32.74 5.20 -3.90
C GLY A 192 32.77 6.25 -2.79
N CYS A 193 32.24 7.45 -3.05
CA CYS A 193 32.09 8.54 -2.07
C CYS A 193 30.74 8.50 -1.37
#